data_15be0a82698b39312cfbb5b71c7f2f82
#
_entry.id   15be0a82698b39312cfbb5b71c7f2f82
#
_cell.length_a   1.000
_cell.length_b   1.000
_cell.length_c   1.000
_cell.angle_alpha   90.00
_cell.angle_beta   90.00
_cell.angle_gamma   90.00
#
_symmetry.space_group_name_H-M   'P 1'
#
loop_
_entity.id
_entity.type
_entity.pdbx_description
1 polymer ?
#
loop_
_entity_poly.entity_id
_entity_poly.type
_entity_poly.pdbx_seq_one_letter_code
_entity_poly.pdbx_strand_id
1 'polypeptide(L)'
;MRRKEKTENSAKPFVIDRHWVWEAYKAVKRNKGCAGVDKIDFKRFDKRMQDNLYKLWNRMSSGSYMPEPVLQVEIPKSNGGKRPLGIPTILDRIAQMTVVMQITPRLESIFHNDSYGYRPAKSAHDAVSKARERCFKYEWVLDMDISKFFDTIDHELLMKAVEWKVQERWILLYIERWLKVPYQTKDGKLIERTLGVPQGSVIGPVLANLFLHCVSDKWMEANYPEIPFERYADDTICHLRTKEEAEHMKEVIMQRFSECKLTLNEEKTKIVHCEDSNRREGGEGCENFFVYLGYEFRPRAARNSKTGQVFTAFTPAMSKKSVKKIKETMKSWRLYSKLQWKVNQIAEEINPQVRGWYNYYTKFGKAAFWHVMKHLNDNLARWAIRKYKEFKKHPRKAYVWLESLSRRERGMFAHWSLGYLPQSVM
;
A
#
# COMPACT_ATOMS: atom_id res chain seq x y z
N MET A 1 22.59 42.28 -35.27
CA MET A 1 21.42 41.53 -35.74
C MET A 1 20.81 40.79 -34.56
N ARG A 2 19.78 41.35 -33.93
CA ARG A 2 19.01 40.70 -32.86
C ARG A 2 18.04 39.68 -33.49
N ARG A 3 18.26 38.39 -33.24
CA ARG A 3 17.25 37.34 -33.55
C ARG A 3 16.00 37.64 -32.74
N LYS A 4 14.90 37.97 -33.43
CA LYS A 4 13.57 37.98 -32.84
C LYS A 4 13.24 36.56 -32.39
N GLU A 5 13.19 36.32 -31.07
CA GLU A 5 12.49 35.16 -30.50
C GLU A 5 11.03 35.25 -30.93
N LYS A 6 10.63 34.35 -31.82
CA LYS A 6 9.23 34.17 -32.18
C LYS A 6 8.50 33.70 -30.92
N THR A 7 7.64 34.53 -30.40
CA THR A 7 6.62 34.18 -29.39
C THR A 7 5.64 33.19 -30.02
N GLU A 8 5.98 31.90 -29.97
CA GLU A 8 5.08 30.79 -30.36
C GLU A 8 3.96 30.50 -29.31
N ASN A 9 3.70 31.44 -28.39
CA ASN A 9 2.89 31.17 -27.18
C ASN A 9 1.46 31.74 -27.21
N SER A 10 0.95 32.24 -28.35
CA SER A 10 -0.37 32.90 -28.37
C SER A 10 -1.58 31.98 -28.74
N ALA A 11 -1.36 30.69 -29.04
CA ALA A 11 -2.43 29.81 -29.56
C ALA A 11 -2.92 28.74 -28.57
N LYS A 12 -2.31 28.58 -27.40
CA LYS A 12 -2.69 27.51 -26.43
C LYS A 12 -3.16 28.13 -25.14
N PRO A 13 -4.36 27.73 -24.66
CA PRO A 13 -4.95 28.29 -23.44
C PRO A 13 -4.18 27.91 -22.17
N PHE A 14 -3.36 26.84 -22.20
CA PHE A 14 -2.64 26.34 -21.03
C PHE A 14 -1.12 26.33 -21.26
N VAL A 15 -0.38 26.88 -20.31
CA VAL A 15 1.08 26.85 -20.28
C VAL A 15 1.53 25.58 -19.56
N ILE A 16 1.91 24.56 -20.31
CA ILE A 16 2.44 23.29 -19.81
C ILE A 16 3.82 23.08 -20.41
N ASP A 17 4.84 22.92 -19.57
CA ASP A 17 6.21 22.66 -20.04
C ASP A 17 6.31 21.22 -20.60
N ARG A 18 6.93 21.09 -21.78
CA ARG A 18 7.22 19.77 -22.38
C ARG A 18 8.10 18.91 -21.48
N HIS A 19 8.97 19.53 -20.71
CA HIS A 19 9.85 18.83 -19.77
C HIS A 19 9.06 18.10 -18.68
N TRP A 20 7.95 18.66 -18.19
CA TRP A 20 7.10 17.98 -17.21
C TRP A 20 6.53 16.66 -17.74
N VAL A 21 6.09 16.65 -19.00
CA VAL A 21 5.57 15.43 -19.65
C VAL A 21 6.67 14.38 -19.82
N TRP A 22 7.90 14.83 -20.13
CA TRP A 22 9.07 13.95 -20.22
C TRP A 22 9.44 13.33 -18.88
N GLU A 23 9.50 14.11 -17.80
CA GLU A 23 9.78 13.59 -16.46
C GLU A 23 8.68 12.62 -15.99
N ALA A 24 7.40 12.95 -16.27
CA ALA A 24 6.28 12.08 -16.00
C ALA A 24 6.39 10.73 -16.72
N TYR A 25 6.77 10.72 -18.00
CA TYR A 25 7.03 9.49 -18.74
C TYR A 25 8.12 8.64 -18.06
N LYS A 26 9.24 9.24 -17.67
CA LYS A 26 10.32 8.52 -16.97
C LYS A 26 9.84 7.88 -15.67
N ALA A 27 9.06 8.61 -14.90
CA ALA A 27 8.50 8.13 -13.64
C ALA A 27 7.53 6.95 -13.87
N VAL A 28 6.61 7.07 -14.83
CA VAL A 28 5.64 6.02 -15.16
C VAL A 28 6.35 4.77 -15.71
N LYS A 29 7.37 4.96 -16.57
CA LYS A 29 8.14 3.84 -17.14
C LYS A 29 8.91 3.04 -16.07
N ARG A 30 9.49 3.71 -15.06
CA ARG A 30 10.17 3.03 -13.93
C ARG A 30 9.24 2.08 -13.18
N ASN A 31 7.98 2.45 -13.03
CA ASN A 31 6.98 1.63 -12.34
C ASN A 31 6.49 0.45 -13.19
N LYS A 32 6.89 0.39 -14.47
CA LYS A 32 6.40 -0.63 -15.42
C LYS A 32 4.87 -0.62 -15.49
N GLY A 33 4.25 -1.78 -15.56
CA GLY A 33 2.80 -1.93 -15.58
C GLY A 33 2.28 -2.40 -16.94
N CYS A 34 1.07 -2.96 -16.94
CA CYS A 34 0.44 -3.52 -18.13
C CYS A 34 -0.22 -2.43 -19.01
N ALA A 35 -0.60 -2.79 -20.23
CA ALA A 35 -1.38 -1.97 -21.14
C ALA A 35 -2.79 -1.69 -20.61
N GLY A 36 -3.38 -0.57 -21.00
CA GLY A 36 -4.79 -0.24 -20.78
C GLY A 36 -5.72 -0.83 -21.86
N VAL A 37 -6.85 -0.16 -22.11
CA VAL A 37 -7.83 -0.54 -23.13
C VAL A 37 -7.26 -0.52 -24.55
N ASP A 38 -6.29 0.35 -24.80
CA ASP A 38 -5.58 0.50 -26.07
C ASP A 38 -4.63 -0.66 -26.41
N LYS A 39 -4.39 -1.56 -25.47
CA LYS A 39 -3.44 -2.68 -25.58
C LYS A 39 -2.01 -2.27 -25.96
N ILE A 40 -1.63 -1.00 -25.68
CA ILE A 40 -0.30 -0.47 -25.92
C ILE A 40 0.54 -0.67 -24.65
N ASP A 41 1.55 -1.53 -24.74
CA ASP A 41 2.57 -1.71 -23.72
C ASP A 41 3.76 -0.74 -23.93
N PHE A 42 4.70 -0.69 -22.98
CA PHE A 42 5.87 0.19 -23.11
C PHE A 42 6.73 -0.14 -24.33
N LYS A 43 6.81 -1.41 -24.75
CA LYS A 43 7.59 -1.80 -25.94
C LYS A 43 7.02 -1.20 -27.23
N ARG A 44 5.69 -1.12 -27.32
CA ARG A 44 5.01 -0.46 -28.46
C ARG A 44 5.04 1.06 -28.33
N PHE A 45 4.80 1.57 -27.11
CA PHE A 45 4.83 3.02 -26.85
C PHE A 45 6.18 3.64 -27.20
N ASP A 46 7.27 2.99 -26.81
CA ASP A 46 8.64 3.48 -26.99
C ASP A 46 9.07 3.56 -28.46
N LYS A 47 8.47 2.77 -29.36
CA LYS A 47 8.75 2.86 -30.80
C LYS A 47 8.43 4.22 -31.40
N ARG A 48 7.49 4.97 -30.83
CA ARG A 48 7.07 6.32 -31.25
C ARG A 48 7.00 7.26 -30.06
N MET A 49 7.88 7.11 -29.13
CA MET A 49 7.85 7.82 -27.84
C MET A 49 7.80 9.33 -28.01
N GLN A 50 8.66 9.90 -28.82
CA GLN A 50 8.72 11.35 -29.04
C GLN A 50 7.41 11.90 -29.61
N ASP A 51 6.86 11.25 -30.63
CA ASP A 51 5.58 11.62 -31.25
C ASP A 51 4.43 11.50 -30.26
N ASN A 52 4.40 10.43 -29.46
CA ASN A 52 3.37 10.19 -28.45
C ASN A 52 3.40 11.28 -27.37
N LEU A 53 4.59 11.61 -26.86
CA LEU A 53 4.75 12.66 -25.85
C LEU A 53 4.45 14.05 -26.41
N TYR A 54 4.86 14.34 -27.63
CA TYR A 54 4.54 15.60 -28.30
C TYR A 54 3.02 15.76 -28.49
N LYS A 55 2.35 14.74 -28.99
CA LYS A 55 0.88 14.74 -29.14
C LYS A 55 0.17 14.93 -27.81
N LEU A 56 0.61 14.22 -26.76
CA LEU A 56 0.06 14.38 -25.41
C LEU A 56 0.20 15.81 -24.91
N TRP A 57 1.44 16.33 -24.91
CA TRP A 57 1.72 17.70 -24.50
C TRP A 57 0.88 18.71 -25.27
N ASN A 58 0.80 18.56 -26.60
CA ASN A 58 0.04 19.46 -27.46
C ASN A 58 -1.45 19.47 -27.14
N ARG A 59 -2.05 18.27 -26.94
CA ARG A 59 -3.46 18.13 -26.55
C ARG A 59 -3.72 18.65 -25.14
N MET A 60 -2.83 18.40 -24.20
CA MET A 60 -2.97 18.93 -22.84
C MET A 60 -2.88 20.48 -22.85
N SER A 61 -1.93 21.04 -23.57
CA SER A 61 -1.76 22.50 -23.66
C SER A 61 -2.90 23.22 -24.39
N SER A 62 -3.57 22.55 -25.34
CA SER A 62 -4.75 23.07 -26.03
C SER A 62 -6.09 22.80 -25.32
N GLY A 63 -6.08 22.05 -24.23
CA GLY A 63 -7.31 21.64 -23.54
C GLY A 63 -8.11 20.52 -24.25
N SER A 64 -7.62 20.00 -25.38
CA SER A 64 -8.32 18.99 -26.18
C SER A 64 -8.01 17.54 -25.76
N TYR A 65 -7.14 17.33 -24.77
CA TYR A 65 -6.85 15.99 -24.27
C TYR A 65 -8.08 15.41 -23.54
N MET A 66 -8.53 14.25 -24.02
CA MET A 66 -9.58 13.44 -23.40
C MET A 66 -8.97 12.10 -22.98
N PRO A 67 -9.18 11.66 -21.73
CA PRO A 67 -8.72 10.34 -21.27
C PRO A 67 -9.51 9.23 -21.94
N GLU A 68 -8.84 8.11 -22.18
CA GLU A 68 -9.44 6.86 -22.63
C GLU A 68 -10.17 6.16 -21.47
N PRO A 69 -11.17 5.31 -21.74
CA PRO A 69 -11.79 4.48 -20.72
C PRO A 69 -10.77 3.68 -19.92
N VAL A 70 -11.05 3.48 -18.63
CA VAL A 70 -10.15 2.75 -17.73
C VAL A 70 -10.46 1.27 -17.79
N LEU A 71 -9.49 0.42 -18.15
CA LEU A 71 -9.70 -1.04 -18.21
C LEU A 71 -9.96 -1.59 -16.81
N GLN A 72 -11.15 -2.17 -16.61
CA GLN A 72 -11.52 -2.83 -15.36
C GLN A 72 -11.01 -4.26 -15.30
N VAL A 73 -10.24 -4.58 -14.25
CA VAL A 73 -9.78 -5.93 -13.94
C VAL A 73 -10.15 -6.29 -12.52
N GLU A 74 -10.82 -7.42 -12.33
CA GLU A 74 -11.16 -7.90 -11.00
C GLU A 74 -10.00 -8.67 -10.37
N ILE A 75 -9.59 -8.25 -9.18
CA ILE A 75 -8.57 -8.93 -8.36
C ILE A 75 -9.25 -9.60 -7.18
N PRO A 76 -8.97 -10.90 -6.91
CA PRO A 76 -9.54 -11.59 -5.76
C PRO A 76 -9.05 -10.97 -4.44
N LYS A 77 -9.98 -10.75 -3.51
CA LYS A 77 -9.69 -10.36 -2.13
C LYS A 77 -9.39 -11.59 -1.28
N SER A 78 -8.68 -11.42 -0.17
CA SER A 78 -8.36 -12.51 0.78
C SER A 78 -9.59 -13.11 1.47
N ASN A 79 -10.74 -12.45 1.43
CA ASN A 79 -12.02 -12.91 1.98
C ASN A 79 -12.95 -13.55 0.93
N GLY A 80 -12.43 -13.89 -0.26
CA GLY A 80 -13.20 -14.49 -1.36
C GLY A 80 -13.97 -13.50 -2.24
N GLY A 81 -14.05 -12.23 -1.87
CA GLY A 81 -14.64 -11.18 -2.71
C GLY A 81 -13.71 -10.73 -3.84
N LYS A 82 -14.21 -9.87 -4.72
CA LYS A 82 -13.44 -9.27 -5.82
C LYS A 82 -13.25 -7.77 -5.57
N ARG A 83 -12.12 -7.24 -6.01
CA ARG A 83 -11.81 -5.81 -5.99
C ARG A 83 -11.62 -5.34 -7.43
N PRO A 84 -12.40 -4.36 -7.92
CA PRO A 84 -12.16 -3.78 -9.23
C PRO A 84 -10.88 -2.94 -9.19
N LEU A 85 -9.95 -3.23 -10.09
CA LEU A 85 -8.77 -2.42 -10.34
C LEU A 85 -8.95 -1.73 -11.69
N GLY A 86 -8.72 -0.43 -11.72
CA GLY A 86 -8.75 0.34 -12.97
C GLY A 86 -7.33 0.50 -13.53
N ILE A 87 -7.15 0.15 -14.79
CA ILE A 87 -5.86 0.27 -15.49
C ILE A 87 -5.99 1.33 -16.58
N PRO A 88 -5.52 2.58 -16.36
CA PRO A 88 -5.46 3.60 -17.39
C PRO A 88 -4.44 3.23 -18.47
N THR A 89 -4.56 3.80 -19.67
CA THR A 89 -3.55 3.69 -20.71
C THR A 89 -2.20 4.27 -20.26
N ILE A 90 -1.11 3.91 -20.93
CA ILE A 90 0.21 4.51 -20.62
C ILE A 90 0.14 6.02 -20.81
N LEU A 91 -0.56 6.49 -21.85
CA LEU A 91 -0.70 7.91 -22.15
C LEU A 91 -1.42 8.65 -21.01
N ASP A 92 -2.52 8.08 -20.51
CA ASP A 92 -3.26 8.64 -19.36
C ASP A 92 -2.42 8.67 -18.09
N ARG A 93 -1.65 7.60 -17.82
CA ARG A 93 -0.75 7.58 -16.66
C ARG A 93 0.30 8.69 -16.72
N ILE A 94 0.83 8.99 -17.93
CA ILE A 94 1.78 10.08 -18.11
C ILE A 94 1.08 11.43 -17.90
N ALA A 95 -0.12 11.62 -18.44
CA ALA A 95 -0.91 12.83 -18.24
C ALA A 95 -1.21 13.05 -16.73
N GLN A 96 -1.67 12.04 -16.05
CA GLN A 96 -1.93 12.08 -14.60
C GLN A 96 -0.64 12.35 -13.80
N MET A 97 0.47 11.70 -14.14
CA MET A 97 1.76 11.92 -13.46
C MET A 97 2.26 13.35 -13.68
N THR A 98 2.02 13.96 -14.86
CA THR A 98 2.35 15.36 -15.11
C THR A 98 1.63 16.27 -14.11
N VAL A 99 0.34 16.04 -13.86
CA VAL A 99 -0.43 16.77 -12.85
C VAL A 99 0.06 16.46 -11.43
N VAL A 100 0.26 15.20 -11.08
CA VAL A 100 0.75 14.77 -9.75
C VAL A 100 2.04 15.49 -9.38
N MET A 101 2.99 15.58 -10.30
CA MET A 101 4.28 16.26 -10.07
C MET A 101 4.11 17.76 -9.76
N GLN A 102 3.08 18.41 -10.33
CA GLN A 102 2.83 19.83 -10.10
C GLN A 102 2.11 20.10 -8.77
N ILE A 103 1.16 19.25 -8.39
CA ILE A 103 0.35 19.48 -7.18
C ILE A 103 1.00 18.93 -5.92
N THR A 104 1.76 17.83 -5.99
CA THR A 104 2.32 17.16 -4.80
C THR A 104 3.14 18.08 -3.90
N PRO A 105 4.08 18.91 -4.38
CA PRO A 105 4.87 19.75 -3.48
C PRO A 105 4.03 20.71 -2.63
N ARG A 106 2.95 21.24 -3.20
CA ARG A 106 2.03 22.14 -2.49
C ARG A 106 1.17 21.39 -1.48
N LEU A 107 0.69 20.21 -1.85
CA LEU A 107 -0.15 19.39 -0.97
C LEU A 107 0.66 18.81 0.20
N GLU A 108 1.93 18.44 -0.03
CA GLU A 108 2.81 17.96 1.03
C GLU A 108 3.03 18.99 2.15
N SER A 109 3.03 20.28 1.81
CA SER A 109 3.20 21.35 2.82
C SER A 109 2.03 21.52 3.77
N ILE A 110 0.85 20.98 3.43
CA ILE A 110 -0.37 21.12 4.24
C ILE A 110 -0.81 19.81 4.90
N PHE A 111 -0.35 18.67 4.41
CA PHE A 111 -0.78 17.38 4.97
C PHE A 111 -0.32 17.21 6.42
N HIS A 112 -1.22 16.65 7.24
CA HIS A 112 -0.93 16.36 8.65
C HIS A 112 0.30 15.48 8.80
N ASN A 113 1.10 15.72 9.86
CA ASN A 113 2.35 14.99 10.08
C ASN A 113 2.15 13.50 10.30
N ASP A 114 1.05 13.09 10.87
CA ASP A 114 0.69 11.70 11.15
C ASP A 114 -0.16 11.04 10.05
N SER A 115 -0.21 11.65 8.87
CA SER A 115 -0.65 11.02 7.63
C SER A 115 0.56 10.46 6.89
N TYR A 116 0.57 9.16 6.56
CA TYR A 116 1.76 8.44 6.07
C TYR A 116 1.59 7.83 4.68
N GLY A 117 0.37 7.42 4.31
CA GLY A 117 0.12 6.66 3.09
C GLY A 117 0.38 7.47 1.82
N TYR A 118 1.06 6.87 0.83
CA TYR A 118 1.33 7.44 -0.50
C TYR A 118 2.07 8.78 -0.50
N ARG A 119 2.78 9.11 0.54
CA ARG A 119 3.53 10.36 0.68
C ARG A 119 5.02 10.15 0.51
N PRO A 120 5.77 11.09 -0.13
CA PRO A 120 7.22 11.04 -0.19
C PRO A 120 7.83 11.12 1.22
N ALA A 121 8.93 10.41 1.42
CA ALA A 121 9.66 10.35 2.70
C ALA A 121 8.87 9.83 3.91
N LYS A 122 7.68 9.27 3.72
CA LYS A 122 6.86 8.61 4.74
C LYS A 122 6.73 7.12 4.41
N SER A 123 6.72 6.28 5.44
CA SER A 123 6.62 4.82 5.26
C SER A 123 5.60 4.18 6.20
N ALA A 124 5.18 2.95 5.86
CA ALA A 124 4.35 2.14 6.75
C ALA A 124 5.05 1.86 8.10
N HIS A 125 6.39 1.75 8.09
CA HIS A 125 7.15 1.56 9.32
C HIS A 125 7.12 2.78 10.23
N ASP A 126 7.07 3.99 9.68
CA ASP A 126 6.96 5.21 10.49
C ASP A 126 5.60 5.27 11.17
N ALA A 127 4.52 4.95 10.44
CA ALA A 127 3.18 4.85 10.99
C ALA A 127 3.08 3.80 12.12
N VAL A 128 3.58 2.57 11.87
CA VAL A 128 3.59 1.49 12.87
C VAL A 128 4.46 1.85 14.08
N SER A 129 5.59 2.54 13.87
CA SER A 129 6.47 3.01 14.94
C SER A 129 5.78 4.03 15.83
N LYS A 130 5.05 4.97 15.21
CA LYS A 130 4.31 6.01 15.93
C LYS A 130 3.12 5.41 16.68
N ALA A 131 2.36 4.53 16.04
CA ALA A 131 1.30 3.78 16.68
C ALA A 131 1.79 2.99 17.91
N ARG A 132 2.94 2.31 17.78
CA ARG A 132 3.57 1.61 18.90
C ARG A 132 3.90 2.55 20.06
N GLU A 133 4.49 3.70 19.78
CA GLU A 133 4.81 4.71 20.80
C GLU A 133 3.56 5.15 21.56
N ARG A 134 2.46 5.39 20.82
CA ARG A 134 1.20 5.88 21.39
C ARG A 134 0.45 4.80 22.16
N CYS A 135 0.48 3.55 21.73
CA CYS A 135 -0.08 2.44 22.49
C CYS A 135 0.55 2.25 23.90
N PHE A 136 1.77 2.76 24.14
CA PHE A 136 2.35 2.81 25.48
C PHE A 136 1.82 3.96 26.33
N LYS A 137 1.23 5.00 25.74
CA LYS A 137 0.77 6.21 26.43
C LYS A 137 -0.73 6.24 26.61
N TYR A 138 -1.47 5.64 25.69
CA TYR A 138 -2.93 5.63 25.62
C TYR A 138 -3.44 4.21 25.83
N GLU A 139 -4.52 4.08 26.58
CA GLU A 139 -5.06 2.77 26.94
C GLU A 139 -6.00 2.20 25.87
N TRP A 140 -6.58 3.08 25.04
CA TRP A 140 -7.58 2.68 24.07
C TRP A 140 -7.19 3.10 22.66
N VAL A 141 -7.55 2.27 21.70
CA VAL A 141 -7.39 2.53 20.27
C VAL A 141 -8.72 2.33 19.58
N LEU A 142 -9.12 3.33 18.79
CA LEU A 142 -10.20 3.22 17.83
C LEU A 142 -9.58 2.90 16.46
N ASP A 143 -9.73 1.64 15.99
CA ASP A 143 -9.29 1.15 14.67
C ASP A 143 -10.45 1.29 13.68
N MET A 144 -10.28 2.09 12.63
CA MET A 144 -11.35 2.49 11.71
C MET A 144 -11.14 1.97 10.29
N ASP A 145 -12.20 1.44 9.68
CA ASP A 145 -12.25 1.02 8.28
C ASP A 145 -13.34 1.80 7.54
N ILE A 146 -13.00 2.50 6.47
CA ILE A 146 -13.97 3.20 5.63
C ILE A 146 -14.51 2.23 4.57
N SER A 147 -15.83 2.11 4.49
CA SER A 147 -16.48 1.22 3.52
C SER A 147 -16.21 1.66 2.09
N LYS A 148 -15.52 0.82 1.29
CA LYS A 148 -15.27 1.05 -0.15
C LYS A 148 -14.77 2.46 -0.48
N PHE A 149 -13.91 3.04 0.35
CA PHE A 149 -13.48 4.44 0.31
C PHE A 149 -13.23 4.96 -1.12
N PHE A 150 -12.33 4.32 -1.89
CA PHE A 150 -12.01 4.76 -3.25
C PHE A 150 -13.20 4.73 -4.22
N ASP A 151 -14.21 3.92 -3.96
CA ASP A 151 -15.36 3.73 -4.83
C ASP A 151 -16.52 4.69 -4.48
N THR A 152 -16.47 5.32 -3.28
CA THR A 152 -17.56 6.13 -2.74
C THR A 152 -17.24 7.61 -2.61
N ILE A 153 -16.00 8.06 -2.89
CA ILE A 153 -15.63 9.48 -2.84
C ILE A 153 -16.57 10.29 -3.75
N ASP A 154 -17.27 11.24 -3.17
CA ASP A 154 -18.13 12.18 -3.89
C ASP A 154 -17.30 13.14 -4.74
N HIS A 155 -17.61 13.25 -6.04
CA HIS A 155 -16.84 14.05 -6.98
C HIS A 155 -16.93 15.56 -6.70
N GLU A 156 -18.10 16.06 -6.26
CA GLU A 156 -18.29 17.49 -5.95
C GLU A 156 -17.48 17.90 -4.72
N LEU A 157 -17.55 17.08 -3.65
CA LEU A 157 -16.79 17.33 -2.43
C LEU A 157 -15.28 17.20 -2.69
N LEU A 158 -14.87 16.22 -3.51
CA LEU A 158 -13.47 16.08 -3.90
C LEU A 158 -12.99 17.28 -4.71
N MET A 159 -13.77 17.76 -5.68
CA MET A 159 -13.40 18.94 -6.47
C MET A 159 -13.31 20.19 -5.60
N LYS A 160 -14.21 20.40 -4.64
CA LYS A 160 -14.10 21.49 -3.65
C LYS A 160 -12.77 21.40 -2.86
N ALA A 161 -12.37 20.20 -2.45
CA ALA A 161 -11.08 20.00 -1.78
C ALA A 161 -9.87 20.31 -2.70
N VAL A 162 -9.97 19.96 -3.97
CA VAL A 162 -8.92 20.27 -4.97
C VAL A 162 -8.84 21.78 -5.21
N GLU A 163 -9.96 22.44 -5.49
CA GLU A 163 -10.05 23.89 -5.77
C GLU A 163 -9.55 24.74 -4.61
N TRP A 164 -9.67 24.26 -3.39
CA TRP A 164 -9.11 24.94 -2.22
C TRP A 164 -7.60 25.20 -2.32
N LYS A 165 -6.83 24.30 -3.02
CA LYS A 165 -5.36 24.40 -3.11
C LYS A 165 -4.80 24.49 -4.52
N VAL A 166 -5.60 24.17 -5.53
CA VAL A 166 -5.20 24.14 -6.94
C VAL A 166 -6.07 25.12 -7.70
N GLN A 167 -5.45 26.16 -8.28
CA GLN A 167 -6.14 27.20 -9.02
C GLN A 167 -5.91 27.12 -10.53
N GLU A 168 -4.98 26.27 -10.98
CA GLU A 168 -4.66 26.10 -12.38
C GLU A 168 -5.80 25.44 -13.14
N ARG A 169 -6.45 26.17 -14.02
CA ARG A 169 -7.62 25.72 -14.79
C ARG A 169 -7.39 24.41 -15.54
N TRP A 170 -6.19 24.20 -16.08
CA TRP A 170 -5.87 22.97 -16.79
C TRP A 170 -5.79 21.75 -15.87
N ILE A 171 -5.30 21.92 -14.65
CA ILE A 171 -5.26 20.84 -13.64
C ILE A 171 -6.67 20.46 -13.25
N LEU A 172 -7.52 21.43 -12.90
CA LEU A 172 -8.91 21.21 -12.53
C LEU A 172 -9.68 20.50 -13.66
N LEU A 173 -9.53 20.98 -14.89
CA LEU A 173 -10.16 20.37 -16.09
C LEU A 173 -9.80 18.88 -16.23
N TYR A 174 -8.53 18.53 -16.07
CA TYR A 174 -8.10 17.15 -16.27
C TYR A 174 -8.48 16.25 -15.10
N ILE A 175 -8.43 16.74 -13.85
CA ILE A 175 -8.92 16.00 -12.69
C ILE A 175 -10.40 15.67 -12.89
N GLU A 176 -11.23 16.64 -13.25
CA GLU A 176 -12.65 16.43 -13.51
C GLU A 176 -12.88 15.39 -14.60
N ARG A 177 -12.14 15.44 -15.72
CA ARG A 177 -12.23 14.45 -16.80
C ARG A 177 -11.87 13.04 -16.30
N TRP A 178 -10.78 12.88 -15.52
CA TRP A 178 -10.39 11.57 -14.99
C TRP A 178 -11.38 11.02 -13.95
N LEU A 179 -12.06 11.88 -13.21
CA LEU A 179 -13.11 11.45 -12.29
C LEU A 179 -14.32 10.89 -13.05
N LYS A 180 -14.69 11.49 -14.20
CA LYS A 180 -15.85 11.12 -15.00
C LYS A 180 -15.59 10.03 -16.04
N VAL A 181 -14.33 9.67 -16.30
CA VAL A 181 -13.99 8.67 -17.32
C VAL A 181 -14.60 7.30 -16.98
N PRO A 182 -15.29 6.62 -17.91
CA PRO A 182 -15.92 5.33 -17.63
C PRO A 182 -14.92 4.20 -17.45
N TYR A 183 -15.34 3.15 -16.75
CA TYR A 183 -14.67 1.86 -16.83
C TYR A 183 -15.05 1.12 -18.11
N GLN A 184 -14.11 0.39 -18.68
CA GLN A 184 -14.38 -0.58 -19.73
C GLN A 184 -14.04 -1.99 -19.22
N THR A 185 -15.02 -2.88 -19.26
CA THR A 185 -14.84 -4.29 -18.93
C THR A 185 -14.08 -5.03 -20.03
N LYS A 186 -13.63 -6.27 -19.79
CA LYS A 186 -12.88 -7.06 -20.78
C LYS A 186 -13.69 -7.39 -22.05
N ASP A 187 -15.01 -7.46 -21.93
CA ASP A 187 -15.97 -7.67 -23.01
C ASP A 187 -16.36 -6.38 -23.75
N GLY A 188 -15.76 -5.24 -23.37
CA GLY A 188 -15.94 -3.96 -24.06
C GLY A 188 -17.09 -3.11 -23.53
N LYS A 189 -17.86 -3.56 -22.54
CA LYS A 189 -18.96 -2.78 -21.95
C LYS A 189 -18.42 -1.58 -21.20
N LEU A 190 -18.99 -0.40 -21.44
CA LEU A 190 -18.71 0.82 -20.71
C LEU A 190 -19.60 0.91 -19.46
N ILE A 191 -19.00 1.32 -18.34
CA ILE A 191 -19.69 1.56 -17.07
C ILE A 191 -19.37 2.99 -16.65
N GLU A 192 -20.39 3.84 -16.73
CA GLU A 192 -20.28 5.23 -16.32
C GLU A 192 -19.97 5.35 -14.81
N ARG A 193 -19.32 6.44 -14.44
CA ARG A 193 -18.93 6.71 -13.05
C ARG A 193 -19.38 8.10 -12.63
N THR A 194 -20.12 8.11 -11.54
CA THR A 194 -20.60 9.34 -10.88
C THR A 194 -19.94 9.56 -9.52
N LEU A 195 -19.28 8.54 -8.99
CA LEU A 195 -18.59 8.52 -7.71
C LEU A 195 -17.23 7.82 -7.81
N GLY A 196 -16.40 8.06 -6.84
CA GLY A 196 -15.15 7.35 -6.62
C GLY A 196 -13.99 7.77 -7.52
N VAL A 197 -12.82 7.28 -7.15
CA VAL A 197 -11.57 7.45 -7.89
C VAL A 197 -11.06 6.07 -8.31
N PRO A 198 -10.66 5.85 -9.58
CA PRO A 198 -10.23 4.53 -10.03
C PRO A 198 -9.05 4.01 -9.20
N GLN A 199 -9.27 2.84 -8.57
CA GLN A 199 -8.18 2.16 -7.87
C GLN A 199 -7.14 1.68 -8.91
N GLY A 200 -5.95 2.27 -8.87
CA GLY A 200 -4.87 2.03 -9.85
C GLY A 200 -4.58 3.22 -10.77
N SER A 201 -5.36 4.30 -10.69
CA SER A 201 -5.00 5.57 -11.29
C SER A 201 -3.77 6.18 -10.60
N VAL A 202 -2.95 6.91 -11.35
CA VAL A 202 -1.72 7.54 -10.82
C VAL A 202 -2.06 8.70 -9.89
N ILE A 203 -3.10 9.46 -10.20
CA ILE A 203 -3.53 10.61 -9.41
C ILE A 203 -4.38 10.24 -8.20
N GLY A 204 -5.01 9.04 -8.21
CA GLY A 204 -5.94 8.60 -7.18
C GLY A 204 -5.41 8.71 -5.74
N PRO A 205 -4.20 8.22 -5.43
CA PRO A 205 -3.64 8.31 -4.09
C PRO A 205 -3.51 9.75 -3.56
N VAL A 206 -3.12 10.68 -4.41
CA VAL A 206 -2.96 12.11 -4.02
C VAL A 206 -4.31 12.75 -3.77
N LEU A 207 -5.30 12.50 -4.64
CA LEU A 207 -6.66 13.00 -4.47
C LEU A 207 -7.34 12.42 -3.22
N ALA A 208 -7.17 11.12 -2.98
CA ALA A 208 -7.68 10.44 -1.81
C ALA A 208 -7.08 11.02 -0.50
N ASN A 209 -5.77 11.27 -0.49
CA ASN A 209 -5.12 11.90 0.66
C ASN A 209 -5.61 13.33 0.89
N LEU A 210 -5.79 14.12 -0.17
CA LEU A 210 -6.32 15.48 -0.06
C LEU A 210 -7.75 15.49 0.47
N PHE A 211 -8.58 14.58 -0.01
CA PHE A 211 -9.96 14.44 0.45
C PHE A 211 -10.00 14.12 1.95
N LEU A 212 -9.27 13.08 2.39
CA LEU A 212 -9.24 12.71 3.81
C LEU A 212 -8.54 13.76 4.69
N HIS A 213 -7.58 14.50 4.14
CA HIS A 213 -7.01 15.64 4.85
C HIS A 213 -8.08 16.69 5.20
N CYS A 214 -8.97 17.00 4.27
CA CYS A 214 -10.06 17.96 4.51
C CYS A 214 -11.17 17.36 5.38
N VAL A 215 -11.54 16.10 5.15
CA VAL A 215 -12.65 15.43 5.84
C VAL A 215 -12.29 15.06 7.28
N SER A 216 -11.09 14.52 7.48
CA SER A 216 -10.65 13.90 8.73
C SER A 216 -9.51 14.68 9.40
N ASP A 217 -8.34 14.81 8.74
CA ASP A 217 -7.13 15.27 9.43
C ASP A 217 -7.29 16.70 10.01
N LYS A 218 -7.71 17.65 9.17
CA LYS A 218 -7.93 19.04 9.62
C LYS A 218 -9.08 19.18 10.59
N TRP A 219 -10.12 18.36 10.41
CA TRP A 219 -11.26 18.38 11.30
C TRP A 219 -10.89 17.83 12.69
N MET A 220 -10.09 16.76 12.76
CA MET A 220 -9.53 16.26 14.02
C MET A 220 -8.63 17.29 14.69
N GLU A 221 -7.71 17.90 13.95
CA GLU A 221 -6.79 18.93 14.46
C GLU A 221 -7.54 20.14 15.04
N ALA A 222 -8.66 20.54 14.44
CA ALA A 222 -9.44 21.69 14.86
C ALA A 222 -10.37 21.41 16.04
N ASN A 223 -10.97 20.22 16.13
CA ASN A 223 -12.01 19.92 17.12
C ASN A 223 -11.54 19.01 18.25
N TYR A 224 -10.50 18.17 18.01
CA TYR A 224 -9.99 17.17 18.95
C TYR A 224 -8.45 17.12 18.93
N PRO A 225 -7.77 18.26 19.17
CA PRO A 225 -6.30 18.36 19.06
C PRO A 225 -5.55 17.46 20.07
N GLU A 226 -6.22 17.07 21.17
CA GLU A 226 -5.69 16.19 22.20
C GLU A 226 -5.75 14.71 21.84
N ILE A 227 -6.50 14.32 20.81
CA ILE A 227 -6.64 12.94 20.36
C ILE A 227 -5.70 12.67 19.18
N PRO A 228 -4.56 12.04 19.41
CA PRO A 228 -3.64 11.72 18.34
C PRO A 228 -4.12 10.55 17.48
N PHE A 229 -3.78 10.60 16.20
CA PHE A 229 -4.14 9.56 15.23
C PHE A 229 -2.97 9.25 14.29
N GLU A 230 -2.96 8.09 13.68
CA GLU A 230 -2.15 7.74 12.51
C GLU A 230 -3.06 7.34 11.36
N ARG A 231 -2.82 7.93 10.20
CA ARG A 231 -3.55 7.60 8.98
C ARG A 231 -2.59 7.11 7.88
N TYR A 232 -2.88 5.94 7.34
CA TYR A 232 -2.21 5.41 6.16
C TYR A 232 -3.23 5.17 5.04
N ALA A 233 -3.42 6.14 4.15
CA ALA A 233 -4.53 6.19 3.20
C ALA A 233 -5.88 6.19 3.94
N ASP A 234 -6.69 5.15 3.76
CA ASP A 234 -7.97 4.92 4.42
C ASP A 234 -7.87 4.17 5.77
N ASP A 235 -6.75 3.49 6.04
CA ASP A 235 -6.49 2.86 7.34
C ASP A 235 -6.13 3.92 8.39
N THR A 236 -6.99 4.15 9.38
CA THR A 236 -6.81 5.17 10.41
C THR A 236 -7.01 4.57 11.80
N ILE A 237 -6.15 4.92 12.73
CA ILE A 237 -6.28 4.60 14.15
C ILE A 237 -6.20 5.86 14.99
N CYS A 238 -7.04 5.99 16.03
CA CYS A 238 -7.00 7.05 17.02
C CYS A 238 -6.64 6.49 18.39
N HIS A 239 -5.94 7.28 19.22
CA HIS A 239 -5.51 6.87 20.55
C HIS A 239 -6.22 7.68 21.62
N LEU A 240 -6.84 6.99 22.59
CA LEU A 240 -7.72 7.58 23.58
C LEU A 240 -7.35 7.06 24.98
N ARG A 241 -7.78 7.80 26.01
CA ARG A 241 -7.42 7.49 27.40
C ARG A 241 -8.43 6.55 28.04
N THR A 242 -9.73 6.72 27.73
CA THR A 242 -10.80 5.91 28.31
C THR A 242 -11.64 5.25 27.22
N LYS A 243 -12.43 4.27 27.63
CA LYS A 243 -13.37 3.56 26.74
C LYS A 243 -14.49 4.49 26.29
N GLU A 244 -14.99 5.30 27.19
CA GLU A 244 -16.06 6.26 26.95
C GLU A 244 -15.62 7.30 25.91
N GLU A 245 -14.37 7.79 26.00
CA GLU A 245 -13.80 8.65 24.96
C GLU A 245 -13.77 7.96 23.60
N ALA A 246 -13.43 6.65 23.56
CA ALA A 246 -13.37 5.90 22.32
C ALA A 246 -14.74 5.63 21.71
N GLU A 247 -15.75 5.34 22.52
CA GLU A 247 -17.13 5.18 22.11
C GLU A 247 -17.70 6.50 21.58
N HIS A 248 -17.52 7.59 22.30
CA HIS A 248 -17.93 8.93 21.88
C HIS A 248 -17.24 9.35 20.57
N MET A 249 -15.92 9.16 20.47
CA MET A 249 -15.17 9.52 19.25
C MET A 249 -15.63 8.71 18.04
N LYS A 250 -15.97 7.43 18.22
CA LYS A 250 -16.54 6.60 17.15
C LYS A 250 -17.83 7.22 16.61
N GLU A 251 -18.74 7.63 17.47
CA GLU A 251 -20.02 8.24 17.07
C GLU A 251 -19.80 9.58 16.33
N VAL A 252 -18.94 10.42 16.87
CA VAL A 252 -18.63 11.74 16.30
C VAL A 252 -17.99 11.61 14.93
N ILE A 253 -17.04 10.65 14.75
CA ILE A 253 -16.42 10.41 13.44
C ILE A 253 -17.43 9.80 12.45
N MET A 254 -18.33 8.92 12.90
CA MET A 254 -19.41 8.38 12.06
C MET A 254 -20.29 9.50 11.53
N GLN A 255 -20.70 10.44 12.38
CA GLN A 255 -21.47 11.60 11.98
C GLN A 255 -20.69 12.46 10.97
N ARG A 256 -19.44 12.81 11.28
CA ARG A 256 -18.57 13.60 10.40
C ARG A 256 -18.40 12.97 9.02
N PHE A 257 -18.17 11.68 8.97
CA PHE A 257 -18.00 10.96 7.71
C PHE A 257 -19.31 10.93 6.91
N SER A 258 -20.45 10.74 7.58
CA SER A 258 -21.77 10.81 6.95
C SER A 258 -22.03 12.18 6.30
N GLU A 259 -21.67 13.29 6.96
CA GLU A 259 -21.75 14.65 6.38
C GLU A 259 -20.90 14.77 5.10
N CYS A 260 -19.80 14.01 5.01
CA CYS A 260 -18.90 13.99 3.87
C CYS A 260 -19.22 12.83 2.88
N LYS A 261 -20.41 12.22 3.00
CA LYS A 261 -20.88 11.12 2.15
C LYS A 261 -19.96 9.88 2.21
N LEU A 262 -19.26 9.68 3.32
CA LEU A 262 -18.50 8.47 3.63
C LEU A 262 -19.24 7.64 4.67
N THR A 263 -18.96 6.34 4.71
CA THR A 263 -19.55 5.41 5.69
C THR A 263 -18.44 4.58 6.34
N LEU A 264 -18.39 4.55 7.67
CA LEU A 264 -17.55 3.62 8.41
C LEU A 264 -18.10 2.19 8.26
N ASN A 265 -17.20 1.24 8.21
CA ASN A 265 -17.55 -0.17 8.27
C ASN A 265 -17.66 -0.60 9.75
N GLU A 266 -18.87 -0.68 10.27
CA GLU A 266 -19.13 -0.97 11.68
C GLU A 266 -18.57 -2.32 12.14
N GLU A 267 -18.63 -3.36 11.28
CA GLU A 267 -18.11 -4.69 11.58
C GLU A 267 -16.58 -4.73 11.74
N LYS A 268 -15.89 -3.81 11.08
CA LYS A 268 -14.42 -3.74 11.10
C LYS A 268 -13.87 -2.63 11.96
N THR A 269 -14.70 -1.62 12.27
CA THR A 269 -14.31 -0.55 13.17
C THR A 269 -14.37 -1.05 14.61
N LYS A 270 -13.23 -1.04 15.31
CA LYS A 270 -13.07 -1.68 16.61
C LYS A 270 -12.52 -0.72 17.64
N ILE A 271 -13.03 -0.86 18.86
CA ILE A 271 -12.44 -0.25 20.06
C ILE A 271 -11.61 -1.31 20.75
N VAL A 272 -10.32 -1.05 20.94
CA VAL A 272 -9.33 -2.03 21.42
C VAL A 272 -8.66 -1.52 22.66
N HIS A 273 -8.60 -2.33 23.70
CA HIS A 273 -7.84 -2.04 24.92
C HIS A 273 -6.37 -2.44 24.75
N CYS A 274 -5.47 -1.51 25.02
CA CYS A 274 -4.01 -1.71 24.95
C CYS A 274 -3.50 -2.32 26.28
N GLU A 275 -3.88 -3.56 26.54
CA GLU A 275 -3.52 -4.30 27.75
C GLU A 275 -2.02 -4.45 27.90
N ASP A 276 -1.49 -4.17 29.10
CA ASP A 276 -0.10 -4.43 29.50
C ASP A 276 -0.01 -4.78 30.99
N SER A 277 1.21 -4.89 31.55
CA SER A 277 1.41 -5.23 32.97
C SER A 277 0.79 -4.24 33.95
N ASN A 278 0.57 -3.00 33.55
CA ASN A 278 -0.01 -1.92 34.38
C ASN A 278 -1.49 -1.65 34.07
N ARG A 279 -1.99 -2.14 32.95
CA ARG A 279 -3.31 -1.88 32.38
C ARG A 279 -4.02 -3.20 32.09
N ARG A 280 -4.56 -3.85 33.13
CA ARG A 280 -5.14 -5.19 33.04
C ARG A 280 -6.68 -5.23 32.96
N GLU A 281 -7.34 -4.14 33.32
CA GLU A 281 -8.80 -4.07 33.43
C GLU A 281 -9.41 -3.40 32.19
N GLY A 282 -9.51 -4.15 31.09
CA GLY A 282 -10.20 -3.68 29.87
C GLY A 282 -11.72 -3.87 29.88
N GLY A 283 -12.28 -4.50 30.93
CA GLY A 283 -13.70 -4.88 31.00
C GLY A 283 -14.04 -6.12 30.17
N GLU A 284 -15.11 -6.80 30.51
CA GLU A 284 -15.61 -7.94 29.74
C GLU A 284 -16.04 -7.54 28.33
N GLY A 285 -15.66 -8.34 27.33
CA GLY A 285 -16.09 -8.19 25.94
C GLY A 285 -15.27 -7.19 25.10
N CYS A 286 -14.18 -6.61 25.64
CA CYS A 286 -13.33 -5.74 24.88
C CYS A 286 -12.37 -6.49 23.96
N GLU A 287 -12.20 -6.00 22.72
CA GLU A 287 -11.14 -6.48 21.83
C GLU A 287 -9.77 -6.13 22.45
N ASN A 288 -8.83 -7.05 22.39
CA ASN A 288 -7.48 -6.87 22.94
C ASN A 288 -6.39 -6.91 21.85
N PHE A 289 -6.77 -6.79 20.59
CA PHE A 289 -5.84 -6.69 19.46
C PHE A 289 -6.45 -5.95 18.28
N PHE A 290 -5.60 -5.30 17.49
CA PHE A 290 -5.94 -4.77 16.17
C PHE A 290 -4.84 -5.08 15.16
N VAL A 291 -5.15 -4.91 13.85
CA VAL A 291 -4.20 -5.16 12.78
C VAL A 291 -4.02 -3.89 11.97
N TYR A 292 -2.85 -3.28 12.05
CA TYR A 292 -2.50 -2.09 11.32
C TYR A 292 -1.32 -2.36 10.36
N LEU A 293 -1.50 -2.12 9.08
CA LEU A 293 -0.48 -2.27 8.03
C LEU A 293 0.21 -3.66 8.02
N GLY A 294 -0.56 -4.71 8.29
CA GLY A 294 -0.05 -6.09 8.30
C GLY A 294 0.65 -6.52 9.60
N TYR A 295 0.73 -5.64 10.57
CA TYR A 295 1.17 -5.93 11.93
C TYR A 295 -0.02 -6.11 12.86
N GLU A 296 0.05 -7.09 13.74
CA GLU A 296 -0.92 -7.34 14.80
C GLU A 296 -0.38 -6.76 16.11
N PHE A 297 -1.06 -5.77 16.64
CA PHE A 297 -0.81 -5.16 17.95
C PHE A 297 -1.61 -5.92 18.99
N ARG A 298 -0.96 -6.45 20.00
CA ARG A 298 -1.58 -7.17 21.12
C ARG A 298 -0.63 -7.30 22.30
N PRO A 299 -1.13 -7.73 23.48
CA PRO A 299 -0.28 -8.08 24.62
C PRO A 299 0.73 -9.18 24.26
N ARG A 300 2.01 -8.96 24.59
CA ARG A 300 3.10 -9.91 24.37
C ARG A 300 4.10 -9.83 25.51
N ALA A 301 4.69 -10.97 25.87
CA ALA A 301 5.83 -10.98 26.78
C ALA A 301 7.00 -10.21 26.15
N ALA A 302 7.49 -9.23 26.87
CA ALA A 302 8.67 -8.44 26.55
C ALA A 302 9.68 -8.58 27.69
N ARG A 303 10.97 -8.42 27.37
CA ARG A 303 12.06 -8.47 28.37
C ARG A 303 12.74 -7.14 28.46
N ASN A 304 12.86 -6.60 29.65
CA ASN A 304 13.63 -5.40 29.90
C ASN A 304 15.13 -5.71 29.66
N SER A 305 15.76 -5.01 28.75
CA SER A 305 17.17 -5.25 28.37
C SER A 305 18.16 -4.95 29.50
N LYS A 306 17.80 -4.07 30.46
CA LYS A 306 18.66 -3.68 31.59
C LYS A 306 18.50 -4.59 32.81
N THR A 307 17.26 -4.89 33.17
CA THR A 307 16.95 -5.66 34.39
C THR A 307 16.76 -7.15 34.14
N GLY A 308 16.54 -7.56 32.90
CA GLY A 308 16.20 -8.93 32.53
C GLY A 308 14.76 -9.34 32.88
N GLN A 309 13.98 -8.50 33.54
CA GLN A 309 12.61 -8.76 33.99
C GLN A 309 11.68 -8.94 32.77
N VAL A 310 10.82 -9.94 32.84
CA VAL A 310 9.75 -10.19 31.85
C VAL A 310 8.49 -9.46 32.28
N PHE A 311 7.87 -8.74 31.34
CA PHE A 311 6.62 -8.01 31.54
C PHE A 311 5.74 -8.13 30.29
N THR A 312 4.45 -7.84 30.42
CA THR A 312 3.53 -7.78 29.30
C THR A 312 3.55 -6.37 28.70
N ALA A 313 3.70 -6.27 27.37
CA ALA A 313 3.64 -5.02 26.65
C ALA A 313 2.75 -5.14 25.41
N PHE A 314 2.00 -4.10 25.10
CA PHE A 314 1.17 -4.02 23.89
C PHE A 314 2.04 -3.65 22.70
N THR A 315 2.41 -4.65 21.87
CA THR A 315 3.43 -4.45 20.84
C THR A 315 3.04 -5.06 19.50
N PRO A 316 3.50 -4.44 18.37
CA PRO A 316 3.29 -4.98 17.04
C PRO A 316 4.20 -6.17 16.74
N ALA A 317 3.65 -7.15 16.04
CA ALA A 317 4.41 -8.18 15.34
C ALA A 317 3.68 -8.57 14.07
N MET A 318 4.33 -9.34 13.20
CA MET A 318 3.72 -9.84 11.98
C MET A 318 2.36 -10.50 12.26
N SER A 319 1.30 -10.06 11.57
CA SER A 319 -0.06 -10.56 11.79
C SER A 319 -0.26 -11.99 11.27
N LYS A 320 -1.20 -12.73 11.87
CA LYS A 320 -1.60 -14.05 11.38
C LYS A 320 -2.03 -14.03 9.92
N LYS A 321 -2.72 -12.97 9.47
CA LYS A 321 -3.13 -12.76 8.08
C LYS A 321 -1.93 -12.61 7.16
N SER A 322 -0.89 -11.88 7.58
CA SER A 322 0.36 -11.71 6.84
C SER A 322 1.14 -13.03 6.73
N VAL A 323 1.21 -13.81 7.82
CA VAL A 323 1.80 -15.16 7.82
C VAL A 323 1.10 -16.06 6.80
N LYS A 324 -0.23 -16.08 6.81
CA LYS A 324 -1.04 -16.87 5.87
C LYS A 324 -0.75 -16.46 4.43
N LYS A 325 -0.76 -15.15 4.14
CA LYS A 325 -0.48 -14.61 2.79
C LYS A 325 0.90 -15.01 2.28
N ILE A 326 1.95 -14.95 3.13
CA ILE A 326 3.28 -15.37 2.74
C ILE A 326 3.33 -16.88 2.44
N LYS A 327 2.69 -17.71 3.28
CA LYS A 327 2.62 -19.17 3.03
C LYS A 327 1.87 -19.48 1.73
N GLU A 328 0.80 -18.75 1.40
CA GLU A 328 0.08 -18.87 0.13
C GLU A 328 0.98 -18.47 -1.05
N THR A 329 1.77 -17.40 -0.92
CA THR A 329 2.76 -17.02 -1.93
C THR A 329 3.83 -18.10 -2.10
N MET A 330 4.36 -18.68 -1.00
CA MET A 330 5.30 -19.80 -1.08
C MET A 330 4.67 -21.01 -1.81
N LYS A 331 3.39 -21.30 -1.58
CA LYS A 331 2.66 -22.37 -2.28
C LYS A 331 2.54 -22.08 -3.77
N SER A 332 2.32 -20.81 -4.16
CA SER A 332 2.22 -20.40 -5.58
C SER A 332 3.52 -20.56 -6.37
N TRP A 333 4.68 -20.60 -5.72
CA TRP A 333 5.95 -20.88 -6.37
C TRP A 333 6.02 -22.30 -6.96
N ARG A 334 5.16 -23.21 -6.50
CA ARG A 334 5.07 -24.59 -6.98
C ARG A 334 6.44 -25.29 -7.01
N LEU A 335 7.27 -25.12 -5.98
CA LEU A 335 8.61 -25.69 -5.94
C LEU A 335 8.61 -27.20 -6.22
N TYR A 336 7.55 -27.90 -5.78
CA TYR A 336 7.37 -29.33 -6.00
C TYR A 336 7.33 -29.73 -7.50
N SER A 337 7.04 -28.83 -8.43
CA SER A 337 7.04 -29.08 -9.87
C SER A 337 8.32 -28.64 -10.57
N LYS A 338 9.19 -27.87 -9.89
CA LYS A 338 10.45 -27.34 -10.45
C LYS A 338 11.62 -28.33 -10.29
N LEU A 339 11.40 -29.61 -10.65
CA LEU A 339 12.40 -30.67 -10.47
C LEU A 339 13.61 -30.56 -11.42
N GLN A 340 13.45 -29.84 -12.54
CA GLN A 340 14.56 -29.56 -13.47
C GLN A 340 15.50 -28.48 -12.95
N TRP A 341 15.06 -27.63 -12.02
CA TRP A 341 15.84 -26.52 -11.50
C TRP A 341 16.96 -26.98 -10.58
N LYS A 342 18.09 -26.28 -10.63
CA LYS A 342 19.13 -26.37 -9.61
C LYS A 342 18.73 -25.54 -8.40
N VAL A 343 19.31 -25.82 -7.24
CA VAL A 343 18.99 -25.13 -5.98
C VAL A 343 19.28 -23.63 -6.03
N ASN A 344 20.34 -23.21 -6.74
CA ASN A 344 20.66 -21.80 -6.93
C ASN A 344 19.62 -21.06 -7.78
N GLN A 345 19.05 -21.69 -8.80
CA GLN A 345 17.98 -21.09 -9.61
C GLN A 345 16.72 -20.84 -8.78
N ILE A 346 16.41 -21.75 -7.83
CA ILE A 346 15.33 -21.51 -6.87
C ILE A 346 15.66 -20.31 -6.00
N ALA A 347 16.91 -20.23 -5.51
CA ALA A 347 17.33 -19.12 -4.67
C ALA A 347 17.23 -17.77 -5.40
N GLU A 348 17.67 -17.69 -6.63
CA GLU A 348 17.56 -16.47 -7.47
C GLU A 348 16.12 -16.01 -7.63
N GLU A 349 15.20 -16.92 -7.87
CA GLU A 349 13.77 -16.63 -8.04
C GLU A 349 13.11 -16.08 -6.75
N ILE A 350 13.38 -16.72 -5.59
CA ILE A 350 12.65 -16.42 -4.35
C ILE A 350 13.32 -15.36 -3.47
N ASN A 351 14.63 -15.19 -3.55
CA ASN A 351 15.40 -14.29 -2.69
C ASN A 351 14.89 -12.84 -2.68
N PRO A 352 14.49 -12.23 -3.82
CA PRO A 352 13.97 -10.86 -3.79
C PRO A 352 12.73 -10.72 -2.91
N GLN A 353 11.80 -11.69 -2.97
CA GLN A 353 10.59 -11.67 -2.16
C GLN A 353 10.90 -11.93 -0.68
N VAL A 354 11.80 -12.88 -0.38
CA VAL A 354 12.21 -13.20 0.99
C VAL A 354 12.88 -12.01 1.66
N ARG A 355 13.77 -11.29 0.94
CA ARG A 355 14.38 -10.04 1.44
C ARG A 355 13.33 -8.96 1.71
N GLY A 356 12.36 -8.80 0.80
CA GLY A 356 11.25 -7.86 1.00
C GLY A 356 10.44 -8.18 2.25
N TRP A 357 10.09 -9.44 2.48
CA TRP A 357 9.37 -9.86 3.68
C TRP A 357 10.19 -9.64 4.96
N TYR A 358 11.47 -10.00 4.93
CA TYR A 358 12.36 -9.77 6.07
C TYR A 358 12.42 -8.28 6.43
N ASN A 359 12.75 -7.44 5.45
CA ASN A 359 12.88 -6.00 5.67
C ASN A 359 11.59 -5.38 6.19
N TYR A 360 10.43 -5.89 5.76
CA TYR A 360 9.14 -5.37 6.18
C TYR A 360 8.73 -5.91 7.57
N TYR A 361 8.74 -7.21 7.80
CA TYR A 361 8.08 -7.80 8.96
C TYR A 361 8.95 -8.00 10.20
N THR A 362 10.27 -7.84 10.11
CA THR A 362 11.16 -8.11 11.26
C THR A 362 11.52 -6.88 12.08
N LYS A 363 11.10 -5.69 11.64
CA LYS A 363 11.46 -4.42 12.32
C LYS A 363 10.97 -4.35 13.77
N PHE A 364 9.79 -4.90 14.06
CA PHE A 364 9.17 -4.84 15.39
C PHE A 364 9.14 -6.17 16.14
N GLY A 365 9.49 -7.27 15.50
CA GLY A 365 9.55 -8.59 16.14
C GLY A 365 9.91 -9.68 15.14
N LYS A 366 10.82 -10.57 15.55
CA LYS A 366 11.38 -11.63 14.67
C LYS A 366 10.75 -13.01 14.85
N ALA A 367 10.05 -13.25 15.98
CA ALA A 367 9.57 -14.58 16.35
C ALA A 367 8.59 -15.19 15.32
N ALA A 368 7.59 -14.43 14.87
CA ALA A 368 6.65 -14.93 13.86
C ALA A 368 7.34 -15.22 12.52
N PHE A 369 8.33 -14.41 12.14
CA PHE A 369 9.09 -14.60 10.92
C PHE A 369 9.96 -15.86 10.94
N TRP A 370 10.47 -16.26 12.10
CA TRP A 370 11.22 -17.51 12.26
C TRP A 370 10.37 -18.73 11.86
N HIS A 371 9.13 -18.81 12.30
CA HIS A 371 8.21 -19.89 11.91
C HIS A 371 7.91 -19.92 10.41
N VAL A 372 7.86 -18.75 9.78
CA VAL A 372 7.66 -18.63 8.33
C VAL A 372 8.89 -19.14 7.56
N MET A 373 10.09 -18.81 8.02
CA MET A 373 11.34 -19.28 7.37
C MET A 373 11.60 -20.75 7.63
N LYS A 374 11.23 -21.30 8.80
CA LYS A 374 11.20 -22.75 9.03
C LYS A 374 10.32 -23.46 7.99
N HIS A 375 9.11 -22.95 7.75
CA HIS A 375 8.22 -23.48 6.71
C HIS A 375 8.84 -23.41 5.29
N LEU A 376 9.62 -22.37 4.99
CA LEU A 376 10.35 -22.27 3.72
C LEU A 376 11.41 -23.36 3.62
N ASN A 377 12.22 -23.58 4.68
CA ASN A 377 13.22 -24.65 4.72
C ASN A 377 12.56 -26.04 4.55
N ASP A 378 11.39 -26.27 5.16
CA ASP A 378 10.63 -27.51 4.97
C ASP A 378 10.18 -27.69 3.50
N ASN A 379 9.76 -26.63 2.83
CA ASN A 379 9.41 -26.69 1.40
C ASN A 379 10.61 -26.99 0.51
N LEU A 380 11.79 -26.45 0.83
CA LEU A 380 13.05 -26.75 0.13
C LEU A 380 13.48 -28.22 0.35
N ALA A 381 13.37 -28.73 1.58
CA ALA A 381 13.65 -30.13 1.88
C ALA A 381 12.69 -31.08 1.11
N ARG A 382 11.39 -30.78 1.10
CA ARG A 382 10.39 -31.54 0.32
C ARG A 382 10.68 -31.52 -1.18
N TRP A 383 11.12 -30.37 -1.72
CA TRP A 383 11.58 -30.29 -3.11
C TRP A 383 12.77 -31.21 -3.35
N ALA A 384 13.79 -31.20 -2.48
CA ALA A 384 14.97 -32.05 -2.59
C ALA A 384 14.61 -33.56 -2.53
N ILE A 385 13.69 -33.95 -1.62
CA ILE A 385 13.18 -35.33 -1.54
C ILE A 385 12.56 -35.79 -2.87
N ARG A 386 11.81 -34.90 -3.53
CA ARG A 386 11.20 -35.24 -4.82
C ARG A 386 12.20 -35.29 -5.96
N LYS A 387 13.22 -34.42 -5.95
CA LYS A 387 14.23 -34.30 -7.01
C LYS A 387 15.24 -35.45 -6.98
N TYR A 388 15.79 -35.78 -5.82
CA TYR A 388 16.88 -36.73 -5.68
C TYR A 388 16.38 -38.11 -5.26
N LYS A 389 16.69 -39.15 -6.06
CA LYS A 389 16.23 -40.52 -5.79
C LYS A 389 16.67 -41.06 -4.43
N GLU A 390 17.88 -40.67 -3.98
CA GLU A 390 18.44 -41.05 -2.69
C GLU A 390 17.58 -40.59 -1.52
N PHE A 391 17.07 -39.36 -1.58
CA PHE A 391 16.25 -38.77 -0.51
C PHE A 391 14.83 -39.34 -0.46
N LYS A 392 14.30 -39.92 -1.55
CA LYS A 392 12.98 -40.58 -1.55
C LYS A 392 12.93 -41.74 -0.57
N LYS A 393 14.03 -42.52 -0.48
CA LYS A 393 14.14 -43.68 0.44
C LYS A 393 14.40 -43.21 1.90
N HIS A 394 15.10 -42.10 2.06
CA HIS A 394 15.55 -41.61 3.36
C HIS A 394 15.26 -40.09 3.50
N PRO A 395 13.99 -39.65 3.74
CA PRO A 395 13.64 -38.23 3.77
C PRO A 395 14.45 -37.39 4.76
N ARG A 396 14.88 -37.96 5.88
CA ARG A 396 15.75 -37.28 6.86
C ARG A 396 17.09 -36.83 6.26
N LYS A 397 17.66 -37.58 5.34
CA LYS A 397 18.91 -37.19 4.65
C LYS A 397 18.76 -35.89 3.87
N ALA A 398 17.57 -35.54 3.37
CA ALA A 398 17.34 -34.27 2.68
C ALA A 398 17.44 -33.05 3.65
N TYR A 399 17.00 -33.20 4.88
CA TYR A 399 17.15 -32.14 5.89
C TYR A 399 18.61 -31.97 6.30
N VAL A 400 19.33 -33.07 6.53
CA VAL A 400 20.78 -33.05 6.83
C VAL A 400 21.56 -32.43 5.67
N TRP A 401 21.23 -32.81 4.44
CA TRP A 401 21.83 -32.25 3.23
C TRP A 401 21.58 -30.74 3.14
N LEU A 402 20.34 -30.29 3.37
CA LEU A 402 19.98 -28.88 3.31
C LEU A 402 20.69 -28.08 4.40
N GLU A 403 20.81 -28.62 5.61
CA GLU A 403 21.55 -28.02 6.71
C GLU A 403 23.04 -27.89 6.37
N SER A 404 23.67 -28.96 5.88
CA SER A 404 25.07 -28.96 5.44
C SER A 404 25.30 -27.96 4.31
N LEU A 405 24.39 -27.89 3.33
CA LEU A 405 24.44 -26.92 2.23
C LEU A 405 24.35 -25.49 2.78
N SER A 406 23.46 -25.23 3.73
CA SER A 406 23.27 -23.89 4.31
C SER A 406 24.48 -23.40 5.11
N ARG A 407 25.25 -24.32 5.70
CA ARG A 407 26.52 -24.00 6.39
C ARG A 407 27.62 -23.66 5.39
N ARG A 408 27.75 -24.44 4.32
CA ARG A 408 28.75 -24.27 3.27
C ARG A 408 28.48 -23.03 2.39
N GLU A 409 27.25 -22.81 2.03
CA GLU A 409 26.82 -21.75 1.11
C GLU A 409 25.78 -20.81 1.76
N ARG A 410 26.18 -20.20 2.87
CA ARG A 410 25.28 -19.36 3.70
C ARG A 410 24.65 -18.21 2.93
N GLY A 411 25.30 -17.72 1.89
CA GLY A 411 24.82 -16.62 1.02
C GLY A 411 23.81 -17.04 -0.04
N MET A 412 23.62 -18.34 -0.30
CA MET A 412 22.76 -18.82 -1.38
C MET A 412 21.31 -18.37 -1.20
N PHE A 413 20.71 -18.64 -0.07
CA PHE A 413 19.36 -18.17 0.25
C PHE A 413 19.40 -16.96 1.19
N ALA A 414 18.58 -15.94 0.90
CA ALA A 414 18.50 -14.72 1.68
C ALA A 414 18.21 -14.98 3.17
N HIS A 415 17.31 -15.91 3.49
CA HIS A 415 16.99 -16.23 4.89
C HIS A 415 18.12 -16.97 5.61
N TRP A 416 18.98 -17.72 4.92
CA TRP A 416 20.14 -18.35 5.54
C TRP A 416 21.20 -17.32 5.93
N SER A 417 21.48 -16.35 5.05
CA SER A 417 22.41 -15.23 5.38
C SER A 417 21.93 -14.42 6.57
N LEU A 418 20.61 -14.37 6.80
CA LEU A 418 19.97 -13.68 7.91
C LEU A 418 19.84 -14.53 9.19
N GLY A 419 20.36 -15.77 9.17
CA GLY A 419 20.42 -16.65 10.35
C GLY A 419 19.26 -17.64 10.49
N TYR A 420 18.32 -17.71 9.52
CA TYR A 420 17.21 -18.67 9.55
C TYR A 420 17.61 -19.99 8.87
N LEU A 421 18.58 -20.69 9.46
CA LEU A 421 19.13 -21.92 8.90
C LEU A 421 18.16 -23.09 9.05
N PRO A 422 18.20 -24.07 8.10
CA PRO A 422 17.53 -25.35 8.29
C PRO A 422 18.09 -26.07 9.52
N GLN A 423 17.23 -26.73 10.25
CA GLN A 423 17.60 -27.61 11.36
C GLN A 423 17.15 -29.03 11.03
N SER A 424 18.08 -29.96 11.02
CA SER A 424 17.72 -31.37 11.02
C SER A 424 17.08 -31.67 12.37
N VAL A 425 15.79 -32.00 12.39
CA VAL A 425 15.15 -32.50 13.60
C VAL A 425 15.84 -33.79 13.97
N MET A 426 16.52 -33.83 15.12
CA MET A 426 17.03 -35.03 15.73
C MET A 426 15.89 -36.00 16.05
#